data_c7d21bbde6ddc47271492ed5f9add865
#
_entry.id   c7d21bbde6ddc47271492ed5f9add865
#
_cell.length_a   1.000
_cell.length_b   1.000
_cell.length_c   1.000
_cell.angle_alpha   90.00
_cell.angle_beta   90.00
_cell.angle_gamma   90.00
#
_symmetry.space_group_name_H-M   'P 1'
#
loop_
_entity.id
_entity.type
_entity.pdbx_description
1 polymer ?
#
loop_
_entity_poly.entity_id
_entity_poly.type
_entity_poly.pdbx_seq_one_letter_code
_entity_poly.pdbx_strand_id
1 'polypeptide(L)'
;MVPWAVKKFAFDPDKFVHELVDSIIGDHYPVPDRMLVHNEQIVHEYLQWAMCGDPRPKGTFKIYAVEGGTAAMCYTFKSLKSNRILNPGDTIALGVPIFTPYLEMAHLEDYDLHFVEIHAKQENQFQYPAEEIKKLLDPKIKAFFIVNPGNPFAVALSAETIKLIGDVLKKRPDLILLTDDVYGTFVPGFRSLMGEFPRNTLGVYSYSKYFGCTGWRLGTIAIHEDNIFDEIIDKHPDKIKKLLDKRYGTLTLEPRKLAFIDRIVADSRDVALNHTAGLSLPQQVMMTMFSLYELMDTKKAYQKACLGICKKRFAAAVEGLDIKLGPNEYFDYYYGLLDFEFFARKYVGEDIVKWMKKNVHPLDIVFRLAQEYGIVLLNGGGFAAPDWSVRISFANLENHVYDDIGRAARAIARGYRERYEADLAKNGNGAKKKVPRSKR
;
A
#
# COMPACT_ATOMS: atom_id res chain seq x y z
N MET A 1 -30.26 -3.58 4.84
CA MET A 1 -29.07 -4.47 4.63
C MET A 1 -29.40 -5.93 4.95
N VAL A 2 -29.84 -6.28 6.19
CA VAL A 2 -30.08 -7.69 6.58
C VAL A 2 -30.98 -8.46 5.62
N PRO A 3 -32.19 -8.00 5.24
CA PRO A 3 -33.04 -8.75 4.30
C PRO A 3 -32.39 -8.97 2.92
N TRP A 4 -31.58 -8.02 2.47
CA TRP A 4 -30.85 -8.15 1.22
C TRP A 4 -29.74 -9.22 1.32
N ALA A 5 -28.98 -9.21 2.42
CA ALA A 5 -27.93 -10.21 2.67
C ALA A 5 -28.51 -11.62 2.78
N VAL A 6 -29.60 -11.78 3.56
CA VAL A 6 -30.32 -13.06 3.68
C VAL A 6 -30.71 -13.61 2.32
N LYS A 7 -31.29 -12.77 1.46
CA LYS A 7 -31.67 -13.17 0.11
C LYS A 7 -30.46 -13.47 -0.78
N LYS A 8 -29.42 -12.63 -0.75
CA LYS A 8 -28.25 -12.73 -1.63
C LYS A 8 -27.41 -13.96 -1.32
N PHE A 9 -27.22 -14.26 -0.04
CA PHE A 9 -26.33 -15.33 0.43
C PHE A 9 -27.07 -16.59 0.89
N ALA A 10 -28.42 -16.60 0.79
CA ALA A 10 -29.27 -17.69 1.27
C ALA A 10 -29.06 -18.01 2.76
N PHE A 11 -28.82 -16.97 3.58
CA PHE A 11 -28.64 -17.13 5.02
C PHE A 11 -29.96 -17.51 5.71
N ASP A 12 -29.85 -18.24 6.82
CA ASP A 12 -30.91 -18.34 7.80
C ASP A 12 -31.05 -16.96 8.48
N PRO A 13 -32.25 -16.32 8.41
CA PRO A 13 -32.43 -14.96 8.93
C PRO A 13 -32.16 -14.83 10.43
N ASP A 14 -32.66 -15.81 11.21
CA ASP A 14 -32.52 -15.77 12.67
C ASP A 14 -31.10 -15.98 13.11
N LYS A 15 -30.38 -16.90 12.50
CA LYS A 15 -28.97 -17.15 12.78
C LYS A 15 -28.10 -15.94 12.43
N PHE A 16 -28.34 -15.32 11.26
CA PHE A 16 -27.56 -14.15 10.86
C PHE A 16 -27.81 -12.95 11.76
N VAL A 17 -29.08 -12.67 12.09
CA VAL A 17 -29.42 -11.59 13.04
C VAL A 17 -28.85 -11.86 14.42
N HIS A 18 -28.94 -13.11 14.89
CA HIS A 18 -28.37 -13.51 16.18
C HIS A 18 -26.86 -13.28 16.20
N GLU A 19 -26.12 -13.74 15.16
CA GLU A 19 -24.66 -13.51 15.06
C GLU A 19 -24.31 -12.01 15.13
N LEU A 20 -25.06 -11.15 14.43
CA LEU A 20 -24.82 -9.71 14.45
C LEU A 20 -25.07 -9.07 15.82
N VAL A 21 -26.21 -9.41 16.45
CA VAL A 21 -26.60 -8.83 17.76
C VAL A 21 -25.66 -9.29 18.86
N ASP A 22 -25.37 -10.57 18.91
CA ASP A 22 -24.48 -11.20 19.88
C ASP A 22 -23.05 -10.63 19.75
N SER A 23 -22.59 -10.49 18.51
CA SER A 23 -21.28 -9.89 18.23
C SER A 23 -21.16 -8.42 18.64
N ILE A 24 -22.25 -7.62 18.55
CA ILE A 24 -22.23 -6.22 18.99
C ILE A 24 -22.12 -6.13 20.53
N ILE A 25 -22.68 -7.07 21.28
CA ILE A 25 -22.55 -7.16 22.74
C ILE A 25 -21.05 -7.32 23.12
N GLY A 26 -20.32 -8.13 22.36
CA GLY A 26 -18.85 -8.23 22.46
C GLY A 26 -18.35 -8.83 23.79
N ASP A 27 -19.15 -9.71 24.43
CA ASP A 27 -18.83 -10.34 25.70
C ASP A 27 -18.09 -11.67 25.58
N HIS A 28 -17.77 -12.05 24.35
CA HIS A 28 -16.99 -13.26 24.04
C HIS A 28 -15.98 -13.03 22.93
N TYR A 29 -15.15 -14.02 22.64
CA TYR A 29 -14.15 -13.97 21.57
C TYR A 29 -14.70 -14.51 20.25
N PRO A 30 -14.17 -14.08 19.09
CA PRO A 30 -14.60 -14.60 17.78
C PRO A 30 -14.46 -16.13 17.69
N VAL A 31 -15.51 -16.78 17.19
CA VAL A 31 -15.50 -18.21 16.85
C VAL A 31 -16.20 -18.37 15.49
N PRO A 32 -15.47 -18.78 14.45
CA PRO A 32 -14.02 -19.11 14.39
C PRO A 32 -13.11 -17.90 14.63
N ASP A 33 -11.92 -18.14 15.16
CA ASP A 33 -10.91 -17.11 15.46
C ASP A 33 -10.56 -16.23 14.26
N ARG A 34 -10.64 -16.80 13.05
CA ARG A 34 -10.29 -16.12 11.80
C ARG A 34 -11.30 -15.04 11.44
N MET A 35 -12.56 -15.37 11.43
CA MET A 35 -13.67 -14.48 11.13
C MET A 35 -15.01 -15.17 11.38
N LEU A 36 -16.03 -14.41 11.80
CA LEU A 36 -17.42 -14.89 11.92
C LEU A 36 -17.93 -15.43 10.58
N VAL A 37 -18.70 -16.51 10.63
CA VAL A 37 -19.06 -17.30 9.44
C VAL A 37 -19.83 -16.51 8.38
N HIS A 38 -20.88 -15.80 8.76
CA HIS A 38 -21.67 -15.00 7.81
C HIS A 38 -20.89 -13.76 7.35
N ASN A 39 -20.10 -13.18 8.25
CA ASN A 39 -19.26 -12.02 7.95
C ASN A 39 -18.19 -12.37 6.91
N GLU A 40 -17.55 -13.54 7.04
CA GLU A 40 -16.55 -13.99 6.06
C GLU A 40 -17.15 -14.11 4.65
N GLN A 41 -18.34 -14.65 4.52
CA GLN A 41 -19.00 -14.80 3.20
C GLN A 41 -19.32 -13.43 2.57
N ILE A 42 -19.78 -12.47 3.38
CA ILE A 42 -20.09 -11.12 2.91
C ILE A 42 -18.81 -10.38 2.51
N VAL A 43 -17.78 -10.44 3.35
CA VAL A 43 -16.50 -9.79 3.09
C VAL A 43 -15.78 -10.43 1.91
N HIS A 44 -15.88 -11.76 1.76
CA HIS A 44 -15.36 -12.46 0.58
C HIS A 44 -15.98 -11.93 -0.73
N GLU A 45 -17.31 -11.81 -0.78
CA GLU A 45 -18.00 -11.26 -1.97
C GLU A 45 -17.59 -9.80 -2.22
N TYR A 46 -17.46 -8.99 -1.14
CA TYR A 46 -16.98 -7.63 -1.25
C TYR A 46 -15.55 -7.55 -1.80
N LEU A 47 -14.63 -8.35 -1.27
CA LEU A 47 -13.24 -8.36 -1.75
C LEU A 47 -13.14 -8.84 -3.20
N GLN A 48 -13.89 -9.85 -3.59
CA GLN A 48 -13.94 -10.26 -5.00
C GLN A 48 -14.46 -9.14 -5.90
N TRP A 49 -15.52 -8.43 -5.45
CA TRP A 49 -16.04 -7.29 -6.19
C TRP A 49 -15.04 -6.14 -6.30
N ALA A 50 -14.35 -5.81 -5.19
CA ALA A 50 -13.46 -4.67 -5.11
C ALA A 50 -12.08 -4.91 -5.75
N MET A 51 -11.58 -6.16 -5.71
CA MET A 51 -10.19 -6.48 -5.99
C MET A 51 -9.98 -7.36 -7.23
N CYS A 52 -10.95 -8.21 -7.59
CA CYS A 52 -10.70 -9.23 -8.62
C CYS A 52 -11.17 -8.84 -10.02
N GLY A 53 -12.01 -7.80 -10.15
CA GLY A 53 -12.57 -7.42 -11.44
C GLY A 53 -13.50 -8.49 -12.04
N ASP A 54 -13.63 -8.50 -13.37
CA ASP A 54 -14.43 -9.47 -14.13
C ASP A 54 -13.61 -9.92 -15.37
N PRO A 55 -13.44 -11.24 -15.63
CA PRO A 55 -13.97 -12.36 -14.83
C PRO A 55 -13.24 -12.53 -13.49
N ARG A 56 -13.98 -13.00 -12.49
CA ARG A 56 -13.41 -13.37 -11.19
C ARG A 56 -12.60 -14.67 -11.28
N PRO A 57 -11.56 -14.86 -10.46
CA PRO A 57 -10.86 -16.14 -10.37
C PRO A 57 -11.82 -17.24 -9.92
N LYS A 58 -11.57 -18.48 -10.35
CA LYS A 58 -12.28 -19.65 -9.85
C LYS A 58 -11.81 -19.95 -8.44
N GLY A 59 -12.66 -20.61 -7.64
CA GLY A 59 -12.36 -20.97 -6.26
C GLY A 59 -12.68 -19.87 -5.27
N THR A 60 -12.28 -20.07 -4.02
CA THR A 60 -12.61 -19.19 -2.90
C THR A 60 -11.36 -18.64 -2.21
N PHE A 61 -11.46 -17.42 -1.71
CA PHE A 61 -10.47 -16.87 -0.79
C PHE A 61 -10.92 -17.10 0.65
N LYS A 62 -10.02 -17.63 1.47
CA LYS A 62 -10.18 -17.62 2.92
C LYS A 62 -9.71 -16.27 3.45
N ILE A 63 -10.45 -15.70 4.41
CA ILE A 63 -10.23 -14.36 4.89
C ILE A 63 -9.97 -14.38 6.40
N TYR A 64 -8.98 -13.60 6.82
CA TYR A 64 -8.70 -13.31 8.20
C TYR A 64 -8.92 -11.83 8.47
N ALA A 65 -9.82 -11.50 9.42
CA ALA A 65 -10.12 -10.14 9.83
C ALA A 65 -9.07 -9.64 10.83
N VAL A 66 -8.42 -8.52 10.53
CA VAL A 66 -7.26 -8.00 11.27
C VAL A 66 -7.35 -6.49 11.52
N GLU A 67 -6.52 -5.97 12.40
CA GLU A 67 -6.51 -4.58 12.88
C GLU A 67 -5.86 -3.61 11.85
N GLY A 68 -6.30 -3.69 10.60
CA GLY A 68 -5.86 -2.85 9.48
C GLY A 68 -4.67 -3.42 8.73
N GLY A 69 -4.27 -2.74 7.63
CA GLY A 69 -3.26 -3.24 6.70
C GLY A 69 -1.87 -3.44 7.32
N THR A 70 -1.44 -2.56 8.22
CA THR A 70 -0.12 -2.70 8.88
C THR A 70 -0.07 -3.95 9.77
N ALA A 71 -1.10 -4.20 10.58
CA ALA A 71 -1.19 -5.42 11.38
C ALA A 71 -1.22 -6.66 10.48
N ALA A 72 -1.97 -6.62 9.37
CA ALA A 72 -2.01 -7.69 8.38
C ALA A 72 -0.60 -8.06 7.88
N MET A 73 0.21 -7.06 7.54
CA MET A 73 1.58 -7.30 7.09
C MET A 73 2.49 -7.82 8.21
N CYS A 74 2.38 -7.29 9.43
CA CYS A 74 3.12 -7.82 10.58
C CYS A 74 2.81 -9.31 10.80
N TYR A 75 1.54 -9.70 10.76
CA TYR A 75 1.12 -11.09 10.92
C TYR A 75 1.59 -11.97 9.75
N THR A 76 1.54 -11.44 8.53
CA THR A 76 2.03 -12.12 7.33
C THR A 76 3.52 -12.43 7.44
N PHE A 77 4.37 -11.43 7.70
CA PHE A 77 5.82 -11.63 7.82
C PHE A 77 6.19 -12.54 9.00
N LYS A 78 5.50 -12.37 10.14
CA LYS A 78 5.66 -13.28 11.28
C LYS A 78 5.40 -14.74 10.88
N SER A 79 4.32 -14.98 10.16
CA SER A 79 3.93 -16.34 9.78
C SER A 79 4.81 -16.91 8.65
N LEU A 80 5.22 -16.09 7.68
CA LEU A 80 6.19 -16.50 6.66
C LEU A 80 7.49 -17.01 7.31
N LYS A 81 8.01 -16.30 8.31
CA LYS A 81 9.18 -16.71 9.08
C LYS A 81 8.90 -17.95 9.94
N SER A 82 7.81 -17.95 10.71
CA SER A 82 7.46 -19.06 11.62
C SER A 82 7.29 -20.37 10.88
N ASN A 83 6.73 -20.33 9.68
CA ASN A 83 6.51 -21.49 8.81
C ASN A 83 7.67 -21.80 7.87
N ARG A 84 8.81 -21.13 8.00
CA ARG A 84 10.02 -21.37 7.21
C ARG A 84 9.81 -21.16 5.69
N ILE A 85 8.84 -20.35 5.32
CA ILE A 85 8.62 -19.91 3.94
C ILE A 85 9.66 -18.84 3.57
N LEU A 86 9.90 -17.89 4.47
CA LEU A 86 11.04 -16.97 4.46
C LEU A 86 11.94 -17.25 5.66
N ASN A 87 13.26 -17.26 5.43
CA ASN A 87 14.26 -17.50 6.45
C ASN A 87 15.24 -16.32 6.53
N PRO A 88 15.92 -16.10 7.65
CA PRO A 88 17.01 -15.13 7.73
C PRO A 88 18.03 -15.34 6.60
N GLY A 89 18.43 -14.24 5.94
CA GLY A 89 19.30 -14.26 4.76
C GLY A 89 18.60 -14.48 3.41
N ASP A 90 17.29 -14.76 3.41
CA ASP A 90 16.53 -14.82 2.13
C ASP A 90 16.37 -13.42 1.53
N THR A 91 16.22 -13.36 0.22
CA THR A 91 16.02 -12.12 -0.54
C THR A 91 14.56 -11.95 -0.93
N ILE A 92 14.00 -10.76 -0.69
CA ILE A 92 12.71 -10.34 -1.23
C ILE A 92 12.86 -9.10 -2.11
N ALA A 93 11.96 -8.93 -3.07
CA ALA A 93 11.87 -7.74 -3.90
C ALA A 93 10.81 -6.78 -3.32
N LEU A 94 11.12 -5.48 -3.31
CA LEU A 94 10.19 -4.41 -2.93
C LEU A 94 9.89 -3.54 -4.13
N GLY A 95 8.62 -3.35 -4.44
CA GLY A 95 8.18 -2.36 -5.43
C GLY A 95 8.24 -0.96 -4.83
N VAL A 96 9.23 -0.17 -5.26
CA VAL A 96 9.49 1.18 -4.73
C VAL A 96 9.14 2.26 -5.76
N PRO A 97 8.78 3.48 -5.33
CA PRO A 97 8.58 3.93 -3.93
C PRO A 97 7.46 3.17 -3.21
N ILE A 98 7.59 3.03 -1.87
CA ILE A 98 6.65 2.23 -1.07
C ILE A 98 6.36 2.91 0.29
N PHE A 99 5.27 2.52 0.92
CA PHE A 99 4.87 3.00 2.25
C PHE A 99 5.96 2.75 3.30
N THR A 100 6.43 3.82 3.95
CA THR A 100 7.59 3.81 4.88
C THR A 100 7.60 2.67 5.89
N PRO A 101 6.50 2.35 6.61
CA PRO A 101 6.51 1.22 7.55
C PRO A 101 6.88 -0.12 6.91
N TYR A 102 6.68 -0.28 5.61
CA TYR A 102 7.03 -1.53 4.91
C TYR A 102 8.52 -1.60 4.56
N LEU A 103 9.18 -0.45 4.36
CA LEU A 103 10.65 -0.39 4.28
C LEU A 103 11.26 -0.77 5.64
N GLU A 104 10.75 -0.18 6.72
CA GLU A 104 11.25 -0.44 8.08
C GLU A 104 11.02 -1.89 8.53
N MET A 105 9.84 -2.46 8.22
CA MET A 105 9.55 -3.86 8.56
C MET A 105 10.58 -4.81 7.97
N ALA A 106 11.01 -4.51 6.78
CA ALA A 106 12.01 -5.26 6.09
C ALA A 106 13.39 -5.22 6.77
N HIS A 107 13.72 -4.12 7.42
CA HIS A 107 14.98 -3.91 8.15
C HIS A 107 14.93 -4.37 9.61
N LEU A 108 13.78 -4.86 10.10
CA LEU A 108 13.73 -5.39 11.48
C LEU A 108 14.70 -6.58 11.61
N GLU A 109 15.58 -6.51 12.62
CA GLU A 109 16.57 -7.56 12.92
C GLU A 109 15.95 -8.96 13.04
N ASP A 110 14.70 -9.02 13.50
CA ASP A 110 13.95 -10.27 13.62
C ASP A 110 13.77 -11.03 12.30
N TYR A 111 13.83 -10.36 11.16
CA TYR A 111 13.61 -10.98 9.84
C TYR A 111 14.92 -11.21 9.09
N ASP A 112 15.92 -10.34 9.24
CA ASP A 112 17.24 -10.42 8.59
C ASP A 112 17.14 -10.78 7.10
N LEU A 113 16.32 -10.00 6.36
CA LEU A 113 16.07 -10.20 4.93
C LEU A 113 16.95 -9.28 4.10
N HIS A 114 17.37 -9.76 2.95
CA HIS A 114 17.99 -8.94 1.91
C HIS A 114 16.92 -8.36 0.98
N PHE A 115 17.19 -7.17 0.41
CA PHE A 115 16.25 -6.47 -0.45
C PHE A 115 16.80 -6.23 -1.84
N VAL A 116 15.91 -6.38 -2.84
CA VAL A 116 16.11 -5.92 -4.22
C VAL A 116 14.98 -4.93 -4.53
N GLU A 117 15.34 -3.71 -4.86
CA GLU A 117 14.37 -2.69 -5.26
C GLU A 117 13.95 -2.87 -6.71
N ILE A 118 12.64 -2.83 -6.93
CA ILE A 118 11.99 -2.80 -8.23
C ILE A 118 11.36 -1.42 -8.36
N HIS A 119 11.91 -0.58 -9.25
CA HIS A 119 11.58 0.83 -9.31
C HIS A 119 10.43 1.12 -10.27
N ALA A 120 9.35 1.72 -9.74
CA ALA A 120 8.38 2.44 -10.56
C ALA A 120 8.99 3.77 -11.02
N LYS A 121 8.90 4.08 -12.32
CA LYS A 121 9.55 5.24 -12.89
C LYS A 121 8.57 6.31 -13.32
N GLN A 122 8.83 7.56 -12.96
CA GLN A 122 7.97 8.71 -13.28
C GLN A 122 7.83 8.90 -14.81
N GLU A 123 8.91 8.74 -15.57
CA GLU A 123 8.89 8.80 -17.04
C GLU A 123 8.00 7.72 -17.67
N ASN A 124 7.72 6.63 -16.94
CA ASN A 124 6.79 5.57 -17.31
C ASN A 124 5.45 5.67 -16.54
N GLN A 125 5.03 6.88 -16.19
CA GLN A 125 3.80 7.14 -15.42
C GLN A 125 3.70 6.32 -14.12
N PHE A 126 4.82 6.12 -13.44
CA PHE A 126 4.98 5.27 -12.26
C PHE A 126 4.60 3.79 -12.46
N GLN A 127 4.66 3.29 -13.68
CA GLN A 127 4.65 1.86 -13.95
C GLN A 127 6.05 1.27 -13.79
N TYR A 128 6.10 -0.03 -13.54
CA TYR A 128 7.36 -0.78 -13.46
C TYR A 128 7.79 -1.21 -14.86
N PRO A 129 8.90 -0.71 -15.38
CA PRO A 129 9.35 -1.08 -16.72
C PRO A 129 9.85 -2.52 -16.78
N ALA A 130 9.89 -3.10 -17.96
CA ALA A 130 10.20 -4.51 -18.17
C ALA A 130 11.59 -4.92 -17.64
N GLU A 131 12.58 -4.03 -17.66
CA GLU A 131 13.92 -4.28 -17.10
C GLU A 131 13.89 -4.42 -15.57
N GLU A 132 13.01 -3.68 -14.89
CA GLU A 132 12.82 -3.79 -13.46
C GLU A 132 12.09 -5.10 -13.10
N ILE A 133 10.99 -5.41 -13.77
CA ILE A 133 10.23 -6.66 -13.53
C ILE A 133 11.08 -7.91 -13.82
N LYS A 134 12.00 -7.86 -14.81
CA LYS A 134 12.92 -8.99 -15.11
C LYS A 134 13.85 -9.35 -13.95
N LYS A 135 14.13 -8.44 -13.01
CA LYS A 135 14.92 -8.76 -11.81
C LYS A 135 14.30 -9.89 -11.00
N LEU A 136 12.94 -10.00 -11.02
CA LEU A 136 12.20 -11.06 -10.34
C LEU A 136 12.49 -12.48 -10.88
N LEU A 137 13.18 -12.59 -12.01
CA LEU A 137 13.64 -13.89 -12.54
C LEU A 137 14.82 -14.47 -11.74
N ASP A 138 15.50 -13.68 -10.90
CA ASP A 138 16.56 -14.19 -10.02
C ASP A 138 15.97 -15.21 -9.03
N PRO A 139 16.45 -16.47 -9.02
CA PRO A 139 15.93 -17.52 -8.14
C PRO A 139 16.19 -17.26 -6.64
N LYS A 140 17.07 -16.31 -6.30
CA LYS A 140 17.30 -15.89 -4.91
C LYS A 140 16.12 -15.10 -4.35
N ILE A 141 15.37 -14.40 -5.21
CA ILE A 141 14.19 -13.63 -4.79
C ILE A 141 13.04 -14.60 -4.50
N LYS A 142 12.59 -14.64 -3.24
CA LYS A 142 11.53 -15.54 -2.77
C LYS A 142 10.15 -14.91 -2.87
N ALA A 143 10.06 -13.60 -2.65
CA ALA A 143 8.80 -12.87 -2.68
C ALA A 143 8.96 -11.51 -3.35
N PHE A 144 7.88 -11.02 -3.96
CA PHE A 144 7.74 -9.64 -4.42
C PHE A 144 6.63 -8.96 -3.63
N PHE A 145 6.98 -7.91 -2.90
CA PHE A 145 6.06 -7.14 -2.08
C PHE A 145 5.80 -5.78 -2.72
N ILE A 146 4.51 -5.42 -2.86
CA ILE A 146 4.06 -4.21 -3.53
C ILE A 146 2.82 -3.60 -2.84
N VAL A 147 2.67 -2.29 -2.90
CA VAL A 147 1.43 -1.57 -2.62
C VAL A 147 0.77 -1.19 -3.94
N ASN A 148 -0.48 -1.59 -4.15
CA ASN A 148 -1.18 -1.41 -5.43
C ASN A 148 -2.63 -0.94 -5.23
N PRO A 149 -3.00 0.28 -5.60
CA PRO A 149 -2.17 1.39 -6.13
C PRO A 149 -1.05 1.82 -5.21
N GLY A 150 0.04 2.34 -5.79
CA GLY A 150 1.24 2.70 -5.08
C GLY A 150 1.06 3.84 -4.07
N ASN A 151 1.80 3.81 -2.98
CA ASN A 151 1.91 4.90 -2.02
C ASN A 151 3.39 5.26 -1.86
N PRO A 152 3.87 6.42 -2.34
CA PRO A 152 3.14 7.71 -2.42
C PRO A 152 2.61 8.12 -3.81
N PHE A 153 2.90 7.41 -4.89
CA PHE A 153 2.67 7.89 -6.26
C PHE A 153 1.24 7.65 -6.79
N ALA A 154 0.40 6.91 -6.05
CA ALA A 154 -1.04 6.78 -6.27
C ALA A 154 -1.47 6.18 -7.64
N VAL A 155 -0.67 5.31 -8.21
CA VAL A 155 -0.95 4.69 -9.51
C VAL A 155 -1.07 3.17 -9.36
N ALA A 156 -2.15 2.60 -9.89
CA ALA A 156 -2.36 1.17 -9.97
C ALA A 156 -1.53 0.55 -11.11
N LEU A 157 -1.23 -0.73 -10.99
CA LEU A 157 -0.58 -1.48 -12.05
C LEU A 157 -1.42 -1.48 -13.33
N SER A 158 -0.78 -1.18 -14.44
CA SER A 158 -1.39 -1.29 -15.77
C SER A 158 -1.52 -2.76 -16.19
N ALA A 159 -2.41 -3.02 -17.15
CA ALA A 159 -2.55 -4.35 -17.73
C ALA A 159 -1.22 -4.88 -18.32
N GLU A 160 -0.37 -3.99 -18.85
CA GLU A 160 0.97 -4.33 -19.35
C GLU A 160 1.88 -4.78 -18.22
N THR A 161 1.96 -4.04 -17.12
CA THR A 161 2.77 -4.41 -15.95
C THR A 161 2.29 -5.72 -15.34
N ILE A 162 0.99 -5.93 -15.21
CA ILE A 162 0.40 -7.20 -14.74
C ILE A 162 0.82 -8.35 -15.66
N LYS A 163 0.77 -8.16 -16.98
CA LYS A 163 1.23 -9.16 -17.95
C LYS A 163 2.71 -9.49 -17.77
N LEU A 164 3.58 -8.48 -17.57
CA LEU A 164 5.01 -8.71 -17.33
C LEU A 164 5.24 -9.56 -16.07
N ILE A 165 4.50 -9.30 -14.98
CA ILE A 165 4.54 -10.13 -13.77
C ILE A 165 4.07 -11.56 -14.09
N GLY A 166 3.00 -11.72 -14.85
CA GLY A 166 2.52 -13.02 -15.30
C GLY A 166 3.55 -13.81 -16.13
N ASP A 167 4.32 -13.13 -16.98
CA ASP A 167 5.39 -13.76 -17.76
C ASP A 167 6.59 -14.19 -16.89
N VAL A 168 6.82 -13.49 -15.76
CA VAL A 168 7.76 -13.94 -14.73
C VAL A 168 7.21 -15.20 -14.04
N LEU A 169 5.96 -15.20 -13.59
CA LEU A 169 5.37 -16.33 -12.88
C LEU A 169 5.31 -17.61 -13.70
N LYS A 170 5.19 -17.53 -15.04
CA LYS A 170 5.33 -18.70 -15.92
C LYS A 170 6.70 -19.37 -15.80
N LYS A 171 7.75 -18.62 -15.50
CA LYS A 171 9.13 -19.10 -15.34
C LYS A 171 9.51 -19.33 -13.89
N ARG A 172 8.86 -18.63 -12.99
CA ARG A 172 9.03 -18.65 -11.54
C ARG A 172 7.69 -18.94 -10.84
N PRO A 173 7.10 -20.13 -11.03
CA PRO A 173 5.84 -20.49 -10.37
C PRO A 173 5.97 -20.56 -8.84
N ASP A 174 7.19 -20.55 -8.33
CA ASP A 174 7.58 -20.52 -6.91
C ASP A 174 7.58 -19.12 -6.30
N LEU A 175 7.53 -18.05 -7.11
CA LEU A 175 7.59 -16.68 -6.61
C LEU A 175 6.31 -16.31 -5.86
N ILE A 176 6.47 -15.85 -4.62
CA ILE A 176 5.38 -15.34 -3.79
C ILE A 176 5.10 -13.88 -4.12
N LEU A 177 3.83 -13.52 -4.19
CA LEU A 177 3.37 -12.14 -4.31
C LEU A 177 2.69 -11.70 -3.02
N LEU A 178 3.09 -10.56 -2.48
CA LEU A 178 2.45 -9.90 -1.34
C LEU A 178 1.95 -8.54 -1.82
N THR A 179 0.65 -8.30 -1.74
CA THR A 179 0.05 -7.04 -2.20
C THR A 179 -0.78 -6.36 -1.11
N ASP A 180 -0.57 -5.05 -0.93
CA ASP A 180 -1.47 -4.19 -0.14
C ASP A 180 -2.31 -3.35 -1.11
N ASP A 181 -3.58 -3.68 -1.19
CA ASP A 181 -4.54 -3.12 -2.15
C ASP A 181 -5.45 -2.06 -1.52
N VAL A 182 -5.02 -1.41 -0.43
CA VAL A 182 -5.84 -0.46 0.35
C VAL A 182 -6.46 0.68 -0.47
N TYR A 183 -5.84 1.07 -1.59
CA TYR A 183 -6.32 2.14 -2.48
C TYR A 183 -7.05 1.62 -3.72
N GLY A 184 -7.14 0.31 -3.93
CA GLY A 184 -7.74 -0.30 -5.12
C GLY A 184 -9.18 0.17 -5.39
N THR A 185 -9.97 0.36 -4.34
CA THR A 185 -11.35 0.86 -4.42
C THR A 185 -11.49 2.28 -4.98
N PHE A 186 -10.42 3.06 -5.05
CA PHE A 186 -10.40 4.38 -5.68
C PHE A 186 -10.15 4.34 -7.19
N VAL A 187 -9.77 3.19 -7.75
CA VAL A 187 -9.52 3.04 -9.20
C VAL A 187 -10.67 2.27 -9.83
N PRO A 188 -11.48 2.90 -10.69
CA PRO A 188 -12.54 2.20 -11.40
C PRO A 188 -11.98 1.06 -12.26
N GLY A 189 -12.52 -0.15 -12.11
CA GLY A 189 -12.03 -1.32 -12.83
C GLY A 189 -10.70 -1.88 -12.30
N PHE A 190 -10.32 -1.54 -11.07
CA PHE A 190 -9.12 -2.07 -10.43
C PHE A 190 -9.04 -3.59 -10.46
N ARG A 191 -7.84 -4.10 -10.70
CA ARG A 191 -7.52 -5.53 -10.63
C ARG A 191 -6.27 -5.73 -9.77
N SER A 192 -6.47 -6.43 -8.67
CA SER A 192 -5.40 -6.84 -7.77
C SER A 192 -4.61 -8.03 -8.33
N LEU A 193 -3.35 -8.14 -7.91
CA LEU A 193 -2.57 -9.35 -8.16
C LEU A 193 -3.23 -10.60 -7.56
N MET A 194 -4.01 -10.48 -6.48
CA MET A 194 -4.78 -11.61 -5.93
C MET A 194 -5.87 -12.10 -6.90
N GLY A 195 -6.44 -11.21 -7.71
CA GLY A 195 -7.40 -11.58 -8.74
C GLY A 195 -6.76 -12.19 -9.99
N GLU A 196 -5.56 -11.69 -10.35
CA GLU A 196 -4.84 -12.13 -11.55
C GLU A 196 -4.02 -13.42 -11.32
N PHE A 197 -3.41 -13.54 -10.13
CA PHE A 197 -2.51 -14.65 -9.77
C PHE A 197 -2.87 -15.21 -8.39
N PRO A 198 -4.12 -15.71 -8.19
CA PRO A 198 -4.65 -16.06 -6.88
C PRO A 198 -3.78 -17.09 -6.14
N ARG A 199 -3.20 -18.06 -6.89
CA ARG A 199 -2.37 -19.10 -6.32
C ARG A 199 -1.07 -18.57 -5.69
N ASN A 200 -0.49 -17.54 -6.27
CA ASN A 200 0.82 -17.01 -5.83
C ASN A 200 0.68 -15.85 -4.85
N THR A 201 -0.53 -15.31 -4.63
CA THR A 201 -0.73 -14.02 -3.99
C THR A 201 -1.38 -14.14 -2.63
N LEU A 202 -0.78 -13.47 -1.63
CA LEU A 202 -1.43 -13.06 -0.40
C LEU A 202 -1.85 -11.61 -0.56
N GLY A 203 -3.16 -11.34 -0.48
CA GLY A 203 -3.74 -10.00 -0.60
C GLY A 203 -4.07 -9.42 0.76
N VAL A 204 -3.72 -8.15 0.95
CA VAL A 204 -4.12 -7.34 2.10
C VAL A 204 -5.02 -6.22 1.64
N TYR A 205 -6.14 -6.02 2.33
CA TYR A 205 -7.01 -4.89 2.12
C TYR A 205 -7.33 -4.20 3.45
N SER A 206 -7.56 -2.88 3.40
CA SER A 206 -7.97 -2.10 4.58
C SER A 206 -9.12 -1.16 4.22
N TYR A 207 -10.13 -1.14 5.08
CA TYR A 207 -11.29 -0.24 4.99
C TYR A 207 -10.95 1.21 5.34
N SER A 208 -9.79 1.43 5.94
CA SER A 208 -9.37 2.71 6.54
C SER A 208 -9.50 3.91 5.62
N LYS A 209 -9.20 3.75 4.33
CA LYS A 209 -9.12 4.88 3.38
C LYS A 209 -10.43 5.10 2.67
N TYR A 210 -10.98 4.07 2.06
CA TYR A 210 -12.18 4.17 1.26
C TYR A 210 -13.41 4.59 2.07
N PHE A 211 -13.60 4.02 3.25
CA PHE A 211 -14.70 4.37 4.15
C PHE A 211 -14.38 5.49 5.14
N GLY A 212 -13.20 6.12 5.05
CA GLY A 212 -12.80 7.19 5.96
C GLY A 212 -12.75 6.76 7.44
N CYS A 213 -12.59 5.46 7.69
CA CYS A 213 -12.71 4.86 9.02
C CYS A 213 -11.35 4.44 9.61
N THR A 214 -10.33 5.28 9.45
CA THR A 214 -8.93 4.97 9.84
C THR A 214 -8.81 4.53 11.31
N GLY A 215 -9.57 5.14 12.21
CA GLY A 215 -9.56 4.83 13.64
C GLY A 215 -10.20 3.49 14.01
N TRP A 216 -11.06 2.92 13.16
CA TRP A 216 -11.71 1.63 13.41
C TRP A 216 -10.75 0.44 13.26
N ARG A 217 -9.62 0.61 12.59
CA ARG A 217 -8.62 -0.45 12.39
C ARG A 217 -9.18 -1.70 11.71
N LEU A 218 -9.91 -1.55 10.60
CA LEU A 218 -10.52 -2.65 9.87
C LEU A 218 -9.65 -3.05 8.67
N GLY A 219 -9.19 -4.30 8.65
CA GLY A 219 -8.38 -4.85 7.55
C GLY A 219 -8.60 -6.36 7.38
N THR A 220 -8.11 -6.89 6.29
CA THR A 220 -8.19 -8.32 5.96
C THR A 220 -6.90 -8.83 5.36
N ILE A 221 -6.61 -10.10 5.64
CA ILE A 221 -5.70 -10.93 4.85
C ILE A 221 -6.57 -11.91 4.05
N ALA A 222 -6.29 -12.06 2.76
CA ALA A 222 -7.00 -12.99 1.89
C ALA A 222 -6.01 -13.90 1.18
N ILE A 223 -6.26 -15.21 1.23
CA ILE A 223 -5.45 -16.24 0.56
C ILE A 223 -6.40 -17.19 -0.17
N HIS A 224 -6.08 -17.50 -1.42
CA HIS A 224 -6.86 -18.43 -2.22
C HIS A 224 -6.77 -19.86 -1.65
N GLU A 225 -7.84 -20.65 -1.78
CA GLU A 225 -7.87 -22.04 -1.30
C GLU A 225 -6.82 -22.94 -1.96
N ASP A 226 -6.52 -22.72 -3.25
CA ASP A 226 -5.36 -23.28 -3.92
C ASP A 226 -4.23 -22.25 -3.92
N ASN A 227 -3.24 -22.42 -3.05
CA ASN A 227 -2.18 -21.46 -2.86
C ASN A 227 -0.80 -22.10 -2.70
N ILE A 228 0.20 -21.33 -3.08
CA ILE A 228 1.61 -21.77 -3.04
C ILE A 228 2.15 -21.91 -1.61
N PHE A 229 1.58 -21.19 -0.64
CA PHE A 229 2.08 -21.18 0.75
C PHE A 229 1.89 -22.55 1.39
N ASP A 230 0.72 -23.15 1.23
CA ASP A 230 0.42 -24.50 1.70
C ASP A 230 1.31 -25.52 0.98
N GLU A 231 1.51 -25.37 -0.33
CA GLU A 231 2.39 -26.25 -1.11
C GLU A 231 3.86 -26.19 -0.66
N ILE A 232 4.38 -24.98 -0.34
CA ILE A 232 5.75 -24.83 0.18
C ILE A 232 5.89 -25.54 1.53
N ILE A 233 4.90 -25.38 2.42
CA ILE A 233 4.88 -26.03 3.73
C ILE A 233 4.84 -27.56 3.56
N ASP A 234 4.03 -28.06 2.63
CA ASP A 234 3.92 -29.50 2.37
C ASP A 234 5.20 -30.11 1.78
N LYS A 235 6.01 -29.30 1.09
CA LYS A 235 7.31 -29.73 0.54
C LYS A 235 8.46 -29.63 1.51
N HIS A 236 8.26 -29.10 2.72
CA HIS A 236 9.34 -29.03 3.70
C HIS A 236 9.91 -30.41 4.08
N PRO A 237 11.21 -30.49 4.35
CA PRO A 237 11.83 -31.69 4.91
C PRO A 237 11.18 -32.09 6.25
N ASP A 238 11.18 -33.40 6.55
CA ASP A 238 10.57 -33.95 7.79
C ASP A 238 11.04 -33.27 9.06
N LYS A 239 12.32 -32.85 9.11
CA LYS A 239 12.86 -32.10 10.25
C LYS A 239 12.08 -30.80 10.51
N ILE A 240 11.77 -30.07 9.44
CA ILE A 240 11.00 -28.83 9.52
C ILE A 240 9.55 -29.14 9.85
N LYS A 241 8.94 -30.14 9.18
CA LYS A 241 7.56 -30.57 9.48
C LYS A 241 7.38 -30.90 10.96
N LYS A 242 8.30 -31.63 11.58
CA LYS A 242 8.27 -31.96 13.02
C LYS A 242 8.35 -30.71 13.90
N LEU A 243 9.10 -29.68 13.51
CA LEU A 243 9.12 -28.39 14.24
C LEU A 243 7.76 -27.68 14.15
N LEU A 244 7.14 -27.70 12.97
CA LEU A 244 5.81 -27.13 12.76
C LEU A 244 4.73 -27.92 13.49
N ASP A 245 4.82 -29.29 13.49
CA ASP A 245 3.93 -30.15 14.26
C ASP A 245 3.97 -29.78 15.76
N LYS A 246 5.19 -29.57 16.31
CA LYS A 246 5.34 -29.13 17.71
C LYS A 246 4.75 -27.74 17.95
N ARG A 247 4.96 -26.79 16.99
CA ARG A 247 4.46 -25.41 17.10
C ARG A 247 2.94 -25.37 17.17
N TYR A 248 2.27 -26.08 16.28
CA TYR A 248 0.80 -26.02 16.12
C TYR A 248 0.06 -27.16 16.80
N GLY A 249 0.76 -28.13 17.38
CA GLY A 249 0.16 -29.31 18.03
C GLY A 249 -0.67 -29.01 19.29
N THR A 250 -0.55 -27.81 19.83
CA THR A 250 -1.42 -27.34 20.94
C THR A 250 -2.78 -26.82 20.44
N LEU A 251 -2.91 -26.56 19.14
CA LEU A 251 -4.12 -25.99 18.52
C LEU A 251 -4.99 -27.05 17.86
N THR A 252 -4.34 -28.12 17.34
CA THR A 252 -5.04 -29.17 16.57
C THR A 252 -4.29 -30.50 16.68
N LEU A 253 -5.05 -31.60 16.62
CA LEU A 253 -4.51 -32.95 16.54
C LEU A 253 -3.86 -33.27 15.17
N GLU A 254 -4.15 -32.48 14.16
CA GLU A 254 -3.67 -32.65 12.78
C GLU A 254 -2.94 -31.41 12.28
N PRO A 255 -1.80 -30.99 12.90
CA PRO A 255 -1.10 -29.74 12.59
C PRO A 255 -0.61 -29.66 11.13
N ARG A 256 -0.41 -30.80 10.48
CA ARG A 256 0.00 -30.87 9.05
C ARG A 256 -1.12 -30.48 8.09
N LYS A 257 -2.39 -30.61 8.50
CA LYS A 257 -3.57 -30.20 7.71
C LYS A 257 -3.97 -28.73 7.92
N LEU A 258 -3.31 -28.04 8.87
CA LEU A 258 -3.62 -26.65 9.14
C LEU A 258 -3.20 -25.77 7.95
N ALA A 259 -4.16 -25.10 7.32
CA ALA A 259 -3.91 -24.21 6.19
C ALA A 259 -3.07 -22.99 6.62
N PHE A 260 -2.32 -22.41 5.69
CA PHE A 260 -1.43 -21.29 6.00
C PHE A 260 -2.19 -20.09 6.59
N ILE A 261 -3.39 -19.79 6.11
CA ILE A 261 -4.21 -18.71 6.69
C ILE A 261 -4.50 -18.94 8.19
N ASP A 262 -4.81 -20.19 8.59
CA ASP A 262 -5.08 -20.53 9.98
C ASP A 262 -3.80 -20.53 10.83
N ARG A 263 -2.63 -20.77 10.20
CA ARG A 263 -1.31 -20.57 10.83
C ARG A 263 -1.03 -19.09 11.07
N ILE A 264 -1.43 -18.18 10.14
CA ILE A 264 -1.33 -16.73 10.35
C ILE A 264 -2.17 -16.32 11.56
N VAL A 265 -3.38 -16.85 11.70
CA VAL A 265 -4.25 -16.61 12.87
C VAL A 265 -3.54 -17.02 14.18
N ALA A 266 -2.96 -18.22 14.20
CA ALA A 266 -2.22 -18.71 15.36
C ALA A 266 -0.99 -17.83 15.68
N ASP A 267 -0.20 -17.52 14.66
CA ASP A 267 1.06 -16.79 14.82
C ASP A 267 0.84 -15.30 15.16
N SER A 268 -0.30 -14.73 14.82
CA SER A 268 -0.63 -13.34 15.16
C SER A 268 -0.64 -13.09 16.65
N ARG A 269 -0.97 -14.10 17.44
CA ARG A 269 -0.95 -14.04 18.92
C ARG A 269 0.45 -13.81 19.49
N ASP A 270 1.50 -14.25 18.79
CA ASP A 270 2.89 -14.05 19.21
C ASP A 270 3.41 -12.63 18.96
N VAL A 271 2.77 -11.86 18.06
CA VAL A 271 3.26 -10.52 17.68
C VAL A 271 3.18 -9.54 18.84
N ALA A 272 2.09 -9.58 19.60
CA ALA A 272 1.89 -8.71 20.75
C ALA A 272 1.51 -9.49 22.04
N LEU A 273 1.81 -10.79 22.08
CA LEU A 273 1.42 -11.70 23.16
C LEU A 273 -0.10 -11.65 23.44
N ASN A 274 -0.88 -11.55 22.37
CA ASN A 274 -2.32 -11.46 22.46
C ASN A 274 -2.94 -12.79 22.86
N HIS A 275 -3.94 -12.72 23.73
CA HIS A 275 -4.75 -13.86 24.12
C HIS A 275 -5.62 -14.37 22.97
N THR A 276 -6.10 -13.45 22.13
CA THR A 276 -6.97 -13.72 20.98
C THR A 276 -6.32 -13.26 19.69
N ALA A 277 -6.89 -13.69 18.57
CA ALA A 277 -6.45 -13.31 17.24
C ALA A 277 -7.46 -12.35 16.58
N GLY A 278 -6.94 -11.40 15.83
CA GLY A 278 -7.70 -10.56 14.91
C GLY A 278 -8.66 -9.57 15.53
N LEU A 279 -9.60 -9.13 14.72
CA LEU A 279 -10.58 -8.11 15.09
C LEU A 279 -11.57 -8.58 16.14
N SER A 280 -11.94 -7.66 17.05
CA SER A 280 -13.05 -7.85 17.95
C SER A 280 -14.37 -8.06 17.20
N LEU A 281 -15.33 -8.70 17.86
CA LEU A 281 -16.65 -8.97 17.28
C LEU A 281 -17.38 -7.70 16.80
N PRO A 282 -17.46 -6.59 17.57
CA PRO A 282 -18.10 -5.36 17.07
C PRO A 282 -17.43 -4.78 15.84
N GLN A 283 -16.09 -4.87 15.75
CA GLN A 283 -15.35 -4.40 14.57
C GLN A 283 -15.64 -5.28 13.35
N GLN A 284 -15.79 -6.60 13.52
CA GLN A 284 -16.20 -7.49 12.42
C GLN A 284 -17.61 -7.17 11.91
N VAL A 285 -18.55 -6.83 12.81
CA VAL A 285 -19.89 -6.36 12.41
C VAL A 285 -19.79 -5.07 11.60
N MET A 286 -18.99 -4.09 12.02
CA MET A 286 -18.79 -2.85 11.27
C MET A 286 -18.19 -3.12 9.88
N MET A 287 -17.21 -4.00 9.78
CA MET A 287 -16.62 -4.44 8.50
C MET A 287 -17.70 -5.03 7.58
N THR A 288 -18.56 -5.86 8.13
CA THR A 288 -19.69 -6.47 7.41
C THR A 288 -20.67 -5.42 6.91
N MET A 289 -21.03 -4.44 7.75
CA MET A 289 -21.97 -3.36 7.35
C MET A 289 -21.39 -2.51 6.23
N PHE A 290 -20.10 -2.15 6.27
CA PHE A 290 -19.43 -1.44 5.17
C PHE A 290 -19.44 -2.26 3.88
N SER A 291 -19.13 -3.55 3.97
CA SER A 291 -19.13 -4.47 2.81
C SER A 291 -20.53 -4.61 2.20
N LEU A 292 -21.56 -4.80 3.02
CA LEU A 292 -22.97 -4.86 2.57
C LEU A 292 -23.41 -3.55 1.90
N TYR A 293 -23.05 -2.42 2.50
CA TYR A 293 -23.38 -1.12 1.93
C TYR A 293 -22.86 -0.99 0.50
N GLU A 294 -21.59 -1.32 0.29
CA GLU A 294 -20.95 -1.22 -1.03
C GLU A 294 -21.50 -2.23 -2.04
N LEU A 295 -21.74 -3.47 -1.61
CA LEU A 295 -22.37 -4.51 -2.46
C LEU A 295 -23.80 -4.13 -2.88
N MET A 296 -24.51 -3.35 -2.10
CA MET A 296 -25.85 -2.85 -2.40
C MET A 296 -25.82 -1.59 -3.29
N ASP A 297 -24.72 -0.84 -3.31
CA ASP A 297 -24.56 0.37 -4.14
C ASP A 297 -24.25 0.04 -5.60
N THR A 298 -25.23 -0.55 -6.29
CA THR A 298 -25.10 -0.96 -7.71
C THR A 298 -24.79 0.20 -8.65
N LYS A 299 -25.06 1.44 -8.25
CA LYS A 299 -24.77 2.65 -9.01
C LYS A 299 -23.36 3.21 -8.73
N LYS A 300 -22.63 2.61 -7.79
CA LYS A 300 -21.31 3.08 -7.32
C LYS A 300 -21.37 4.56 -6.88
N ALA A 301 -22.43 4.96 -6.21
CA ALA A 301 -22.66 6.35 -5.83
C ALA A 301 -21.60 6.80 -4.80
N TYR A 302 -21.28 5.93 -3.84
CA TYR A 302 -20.26 6.21 -2.82
C TYR A 302 -18.86 6.35 -3.45
N GLN A 303 -18.47 5.40 -4.32
CA GLN A 303 -17.19 5.47 -5.03
C GLN A 303 -17.06 6.77 -5.84
N LYS A 304 -18.12 7.14 -6.59
CA LYS A 304 -18.15 8.39 -7.36
C LYS A 304 -18.03 9.63 -6.49
N ALA A 305 -18.69 9.65 -5.32
CA ALA A 305 -18.60 10.76 -4.37
C ALA A 305 -17.19 10.90 -3.80
N CYS A 306 -16.58 9.82 -3.33
CA CYS A 306 -15.22 9.83 -2.81
C CYS A 306 -14.19 10.28 -3.86
N LEU A 307 -14.27 9.71 -5.07
CA LEU A 307 -13.43 10.11 -6.18
C LEU A 307 -13.66 11.56 -6.61
N GLY A 308 -14.91 12.03 -6.61
CA GLY A 308 -15.26 13.41 -6.93
C GLY A 308 -14.58 14.41 -6.00
N ILE A 309 -14.55 14.12 -4.69
CA ILE A 309 -13.85 14.94 -3.70
C ILE A 309 -12.35 14.97 -3.97
N CYS A 310 -11.72 13.79 -4.11
CA CYS A 310 -10.28 13.69 -4.34
C CYS A 310 -9.86 14.36 -5.67
N LYS A 311 -10.60 14.13 -6.75
CA LYS A 311 -10.35 14.75 -8.07
C LYS A 311 -10.45 16.27 -8.03
N LYS A 312 -11.46 16.82 -7.32
CA LYS A 312 -11.60 18.28 -7.16
C LYS A 312 -10.40 18.88 -6.46
N ARG A 313 -9.92 18.22 -5.40
CA ARG A 313 -8.77 18.66 -4.61
C ARG A 313 -7.45 18.53 -5.38
N PHE A 314 -7.30 17.43 -6.11
CA PHE A 314 -6.17 17.25 -7.03
C PHE A 314 -6.14 18.36 -8.10
N ALA A 315 -7.27 18.67 -8.72
CA ALA A 315 -7.36 19.74 -9.72
C ALA A 315 -6.96 21.11 -9.12
N ALA A 316 -7.40 21.43 -7.90
CA ALA A 316 -7.00 22.65 -7.22
C ALA A 316 -5.48 22.73 -6.98
N ALA A 317 -4.85 21.61 -6.55
CA ALA A 317 -3.39 21.57 -6.38
C ALA A 317 -2.63 21.77 -7.71
N VAL A 318 -3.11 21.14 -8.77
CA VAL A 318 -2.53 21.28 -10.13
C VAL A 318 -2.69 22.72 -10.66
N GLU A 319 -3.83 23.35 -10.43
CA GLU A 319 -4.08 24.77 -10.75
C GLU A 319 -3.13 25.67 -9.96
N GLY A 320 -3.02 25.44 -8.63
CA GLY A 320 -2.09 26.17 -7.77
C GLY A 320 -0.62 26.01 -8.19
N LEU A 321 -0.22 24.87 -8.74
CA LEU A 321 1.10 24.63 -9.33
C LEU A 321 1.31 25.32 -10.68
N ASP A 322 0.23 25.71 -11.36
CA ASP A 322 0.25 26.24 -12.73
C ASP A 322 0.89 25.26 -13.74
N ILE A 323 0.49 24.00 -13.66
CA ILE A 323 0.94 22.94 -14.57
C ILE A 323 -0.22 22.26 -15.26
N LYS A 324 0.07 21.55 -16.35
CA LYS A 324 -0.89 20.70 -17.05
C LYS A 324 -0.43 19.26 -16.95
N LEU A 325 -1.33 18.39 -16.47
CA LEU A 325 -1.14 16.95 -16.41
C LEU A 325 -2.10 16.27 -17.37
N GLY A 326 -1.60 15.25 -18.07
CA GLY A 326 -2.44 14.38 -18.88
C GLY A 326 -3.30 13.45 -17.99
N PRO A 327 -4.38 12.87 -18.54
CA PRO A 327 -5.18 11.90 -17.84
C PRO A 327 -4.37 10.61 -17.58
N ASN A 328 -4.60 9.99 -16.43
CA ASN A 328 -4.08 8.67 -16.10
C ASN A 328 -5.23 7.84 -15.50
N GLU A 329 -5.67 6.81 -16.21
CA GLU A 329 -6.79 5.95 -15.80
C GLU A 329 -6.46 5.07 -14.59
N TYR A 330 -5.17 4.85 -14.31
CA TYR A 330 -4.68 4.07 -13.18
C TYR A 330 -4.47 4.90 -11.91
N PHE A 331 -4.69 6.23 -11.96
CA PHE A 331 -4.45 7.12 -10.83
C PHE A 331 -5.63 7.09 -9.84
N ASP A 332 -5.34 6.84 -8.55
CA ASP A 332 -6.35 6.70 -7.50
C ASP A 332 -6.85 8.03 -6.92
N TYR A 333 -6.13 9.12 -7.15
CA TYR A 333 -6.42 10.47 -6.65
C TYR A 333 -6.42 10.60 -5.12
N TYR A 334 -6.07 9.55 -4.36
CA TYR A 334 -6.03 9.63 -2.90
C TYR A 334 -4.75 10.33 -2.41
N TYR A 335 -3.64 10.03 -3.05
CA TYR A 335 -2.37 10.71 -2.87
C TYR A 335 -1.86 11.32 -4.18
N GLY A 336 -0.78 12.11 -4.06
CA GLY A 336 0.04 12.54 -5.16
C GLY A 336 1.48 12.75 -4.68
N LEU A 337 2.43 12.41 -5.52
CA LEU A 337 3.84 12.69 -5.32
C LEU A 337 4.22 13.89 -6.17
N LEU A 338 4.52 15.02 -5.53
CA LEU A 338 5.11 16.17 -6.19
C LEU A 338 6.63 15.99 -6.18
N ASP A 339 7.21 15.62 -7.32
CA ASP A 339 8.64 15.72 -7.56
C ASP A 339 9.00 17.20 -7.76
N PHE A 340 9.49 17.82 -6.69
CA PHE A 340 9.80 19.24 -6.67
C PHE A 340 11.01 19.58 -7.52
N GLU A 341 11.99 18.68 -7.64
CA GLU A 341 13.13 18.87 -8.54
C GLU A 341 12.66 18.96 -10.00
N PHE A 342 11.82 18.02 -10.41
CA PHE A 342 11.25 18.01 -11.77
C PHE A 342 10.37 19.24 -12.03
N PHE A 343 9.55 19.62 -11.04
CA PHE A 343 8.73 20.82 -11.10
C PHE A 343 9.58 22.09 -11.20
N ALA A 344 10.57 22.27 -10.32
CA ALA A 344 11.44 23.43 -10.29
C ALA A 344 12.25 23.56 -11.59
N ARG A 345 12.72 22.43 -12.16
CA ARG A 345 13.42 22.41 -13.44
C ARG A 345 12.61 23.06 -14.55
N LYS A 346 11.31 22.73 -14.62
CA LYS A 346 10.40 23.33 -15.61
C LYS A 346 10.00 24.78 -15.28
N TYR A 347 9.86 25.10 -13.99
CA TYR A 347 9.31 26.37 -13.55
C TYR A 347 10.35 27.49 -13.42
N VAL A 348 11.55 27.18 -12.89
CA VAL A 348 12.62 28.17 -12.65
C VAL A 348 13.89 27.93 -13.48
N GLY A 349 14.09 26.74 -14.03
CA GLY A 349 15.20 26.38 -14.92
C GLY A 349 16.27 25.49 -14.29
N GLU A 350 17.05 24.86 -15.18
CA GLU A 350 18.06 23.84 -14.82
C GLU A 350 19.19 24.39 -13.92
N ASP A 351 19.66 25.63 -14.18
CA ASP A 351 20.79 26.19 -13.42
C ASP A 351 20.41 26.43 -11.95
N ILE A 352 19.16 26.84 -11.70
CA ILE A 352 18.64 27.02 -10.36
C ILE A 352 18.55 25.66 -9.65
N VAL A 353 18.10 24.61 -10.33
CA VAL A 353 18.03 23.24 -9.78
C VAL A 353 19.42 22.73 -9.43
N LYS A 354 20.42 22.91 -10.29
CA LYS A 354 21.81 22.53 -10.00
C LYS A 354 22.35 23.25 -8.77
N TRP A 355 22.08 24.57 -8.68
CA TRP A 355 22.46 25.35 -7.52
C TRP A 355 21.75 24.88 -6.25
N MET A 356 20.43 24.63 -6.32
CA MET A 356 19.60 24.13 -5.23
C MET A 356 20.19 22.82 -4.69
N LYS A 357 20.42 21.83 -5.55
CA LYS A 357 20.98 20.52 -5.16
C LYS A 357 22.35 20.63 -4.48
N LYS A 358 23.15 21.62 -4.84
CA LYS A 358 24.47 21.82 -4.26
C LYS A 358 24.46 22.59 -2.95
N ASN A 359 23.52 23.51 -2.77
CA ASN A 359 23.57 24.52 -1.69
C ASN A 359 22.43 24.42 -0.68
N VAL A 360 21.42 23.57 -0.93
CA VAL A 360 20.23 23.47 -0.10
C VAL A 360 19.97 21.99 0.24
N HIS A 361 19.57 21.73 1.49
CA HIS A 361 19.21 20.38 1.90
C HIS A 361 17.85 19.98 1.30
N PRO A 362 17.63 18.73 0.85
CA PRO A 362 16.35 18.29 0.26
C PRO A 362 15.12 18.51 1.15
N LEU A 363 15.26 18.42 2.46
CA LEU A 363 14.18 18.68 3.42
C LEU A 363 13.79 20.15 3.54
N ASP A 364 14.55 21.11 2.98
CA ASP A 364 14.27 22.56 3.06
C ASP A 364 12.85 22.88 2.56
N ILE A 365 12.40 22.22 1.48
CA ILE A 365 11.03 22.42 0.97
C ILE A 365 9.97 22.07 1.99
N VAL A 366 10.14 20.95 2.71
CA VAL A 366 9.16 20.49 3.71
C VAL A 366 9.11 21.48 4.88
N PHE A 367 10.28 21.92 5.35
CA PHE A 367 10.38 22.91 6.43
C PHE A 367 9.84 24.27 6.02
N ARG A 368 10.12 24.74 4.81
CA ARG A 368 9.59 26.01 4.31
C ARG A 368 8.08 25.98 4.12
N LEU A 369 7.53 24.89 3.59
CA LEU A 369 6.07 24.70 3.52
C LEU A 369 5.44 24.82 4.92
N ALA A 370 6.05 24.18 5.92
CA ALA A 370 5.53 24.21 7.29
C ALA A 370 5.69 25.60 7.95
N GLN A 371 6.89 26.22 7.86
CA GLN A 371 7.21 27.43 8.59
C GLN A 371 6.65 28.70 7.94
N GLU A 372 6.69 28.78 6.61
CA GLU A 372 6.27 30.00 5.87
C GLU A 372 4.78 29.97 5.51
N TYR A 373 4.19 28.77 5.35
CA TYR A 373 2.83 28.61 4.83
C TYR A 373 1.89 27.79 5.73
N GLY A 374 2.39 27.24 6.85
CA GLY A 374 1.59 26.40 7.74
C GLY A 374 1.14 25.06 7.10
N ILE A 375 1.81 24.61 6.04
CA ILE A 375 1.47 23.42 5.28
C ILE A 375 2.44 22.29 5.64
N VAL A 376 1.92 21.22 6.26
CA VAL A 376 2.72 20.05 6.65
C VAL A 376 2.49 18.92 5.66
N LEU A 377 3.51 18.57 4.88
CA LEU A 377 3.53 17.45 3.93
C LEU A 377 4.61 16.43 4.33
N LEU A 378 4.51 15.22 3.81
CA LEU A 378 5.50 14.20 4.08
C LEU A 378 6.60 14.20 3.00
N ASN A 379 7.86 14.11 3.45
CA ASN A 379 9.01 13.98 2.57
C ASN A 379 8.95 12.65 1.78
N GLY A 380 9.21 12.73 0.46
CA GLY A 380 9.24 11.56 -0.42
C GLY A 380 10.40 10.60 -0.14
N GLY A 381 11.56 11.10 0.32
CA GLY A 381 12.71 10.26 0.66
C GLY A 381 12.39 9.17 1.68
N GLY A 382 11.47 9.43 2.62
CA GLY A 382 10.99 8.43 3.57
C GLY A 382 10.18 7.27 2.94
N PHE A 383 9.85 7.36 1.66
CA PHE A 383 9.15 6.32 0.87
C PHE A 383 10.06 5.65 -0.17
N ALA A 384 11.36 5.88 -0.12
CA ALA A 384 12.30 5.58 -1.22
C ALA A 384 11.89 6.25 -2.55
N ALA A 385 11.21 7.40 -2.48
CA ALA A 385 10.96 8.31 -3.61
C ALA A 385 12.09 9.33 -3.74
N PRO A 386 12.15 10.14 -4.81
CA PRO A 386 13.19 11.16 -4.96
C PRO A 386 13.28 12.08 -3.74
N ASP A 387 14.50 12.44 -3.32
CA ASP A 387 14.77 13.25 -2.13
C ASP A 387 14.04 14.61 -2.15
N TRP A 388 13.97 15.23 -3.34
CA TRP A 388 13.28 16.50 -3.56
C TRP A 388 11.81 16.31 -3.92
N SER A 389 11.12 15.41 -3.23
CA SER A 389 9.70 15.18 -3.46
C SER A 389 8.89 15.25 -2.17
N VAL A 390 7.59 15.54 -2.31
CA VAL A 390 6.65 15.57 -1.19
C VAL A 390 5.37 14.83 -1.55
N ARG A 391 4.83 14.07 -0.59
CA ARG A 391 3.54 13.40 -0.71
C ARG A 391 2.42 14.32 -0.24
N ILE A 392 1.42 14.51 -1.11
CA ILE A 392 0.19 15.25 -0.82
C ILE A 392 -0.93 14.23 -0.62
N SER A 393 -1.75 14.38 0.43
CA SER A 393 -2.98 13.60 0.61
C SER A 393 -4.18 14.45 0.19
N PHE A 394 -4.98 13.98 -0.78
CA PHE A 394 -6.18 14.68 -1.23
C PHE A 394 -7.44 14.34 -0.42
N ALA A 395 -7.29 13.56 0.65
CA ALA A 395 -8.42 13.13 1.48
C ALA A 395 -8.67 14.01 2.73
N ASN A 396 -7.67 14.76 3.23
CA ASN A 396 -7.65 15.17 4.62
C ASN A 396 -7.87 16.66 4.88
N LEU A 397 -7.62 17.55 3.88
CA LEU A 397 -7.64 18.99 4.06
C LEU A 397 -8.87 19.63 3.43
N GLU A 398 -9.16 20.87 3.78
CA GLU A 398 -10.19 21.68 3.14
C GLU A 398 -9.83 21.97 1.68
N ASN A 399 -10.85 22.15 0.82
CA ASN A 399 -10.64 22.24 -0.62
C ASN A 399 -9.71 23.38 -1.06
N HIS A 400 -9.77 24.56 -0.39
CA HIS A 400 -8.96 25.72 -0.72
C HIS A 400 -7.46 25.51 -0.44
N VAL A 401 -7.12 24.69 0.57
CA VAL A 401 -5.73 24.46 0.98
C VAL A 401 -4.91 23.81 -0.15
N TYR A 402 -5.56 23.07 -1.04
CA TYR A 402 -4.83 22.40 -2.13
C TYR A 402 -4.30 23.37 -3.19
N ASP A 403 -5.03 24.42 -3.50
CA ASP A 403 -4.51 25.53 -4.33
C ASP A 403 -3.36 26.26 -3.63
N ASP A 404 -3.48 26.49 -2.31
CA ASP A 404 -2.42 27.10 -1.51
C ASP A 404 -1.14 26.26 -1.50
N ILE A 405 -1.24 24.92 -1.45
CA ILE A 405 -0.07 24.01 -1.57
C ILE A 405 0.67 24.26 -2.89
N GLY A 406 -0.05 24.34 -3.99
CA GLY A 406 0.54 24.60 -5.31
C GLY A 406 1.20 25.98 -5.39
N ARG A 407 0.53 27.01 -4.89
CA ARG A 407 1.07 28.39 -4.84
C ARG A 407 2.31 28.50 -3.97
N ALA A 408 2.30 27.84 -2.81
CA ALA A 408 3.46 27.80 -1.90
C ALA A 408 4.66 27.12 -2.56
N ALA A 409 4.47 26.00 -3.25
CA ALA A 409 5.54 25.34 -3.98
C ALA A 409 6.15 26.25 -5.06
N ARG A 410 5.33 27.00 -5.82
CA ARG A 410 5.82 27.99 -6.78
C ARG A 410 6.59 29.13 -6.10
N ALA A 411 6.10 29.63 -4.97
CA ALA A 411 6.76 30.71 -4.24
C ALA A 411 8.13 30.25 -3.72
N ILE A 412 8.23 29.05 -3.17
CA ILE A 412 9.49 28.44 -2.73
C ILE A 412 10.48 28.31 -3.90
N ALA A 413 10.01 27.84 -5.06
CA ALA A 413 10.86 27.73 -6.25
C ALA A 413 11.39 29.09 -6.71
N ARG A 414 10.57 30.16 -6.68
CA ARG A 414 11.02 31.54 -6.93
C ARG A 414 12.05 32.01 -5.90
N GLY A 415 11.85 31.71 -4.62
CA GLY A 415 12.80 32.06 -3.57
C GLY A 415 14.17 31.37 -3.77
N TYR A 416 14.23 30.17 -4.35
CA TYR A 416 15.52 29.56 -4.71
C TYR A 416 16.17 30.30 -5.91
N ARG A 417 15.40 30.77 -6.88
CA ARG A 417 15.92 31.63 -7.96
C ARG A 417 16.54 32.92 -7.40
N GLU A 418 15.85 33.63 -6.52
CA GLU A 418 16.32 34.86 -5.91
C GLU A 418 17.63 34.62 -5.12
N ARG A 419 17.74 33.53 -4.37
CA ARG A 419 18.96 33.14 -3.67
C ARG A 419 20.11 32.85 -4.64
N TYR A 420 19.86 32.14 -5.74
CA TYR A 420 20.83 31.88 -6.80
C TYR A 420 21.35 33.17 -7.43
N GLU A 421 20.46 34.10 -7.80
CA GLU A 421 20.82 35.37 -8.40
C GLU A 421 21.65 36.22 -7.45
N ALA A 422 21.32 36.24 -6.16
CA ALA A 422 22.10 36.93 -5.12
C ALA A 422 23.52 36.34 -4.96
N ASP A 423 23.65 35.01 -5.04
CA ASP A 423 24.96 34.36 -4.98
C ASP A 423 25.83 34.67 -6.21
N LEU A 424 25.24 34.71 -7.40
CA LEU A 424 25.94 35.12 -8.61
C LEU A 424 26.46 36.56 -8.52
N ALA A 425 25.63 37.49 -7.99
CA ALA A 425 26.01 38.89 -7.81
C ALA A 425 27.19 39.04 -6.84
N LYS A 426 27.19 38.30 -5.72
CA LYS A 426 28.30 38.28 -4.74
C LYS A 426 29.58 37.73 -5.38
N ASN A 427 29.51 36.65 -6.13
CA ASN A 427 30.67 36.03 -6.75
C ASN A 427 31.21 36.88 -7.94
N GLY A 428 30.34 37.52 -8.73
CA GLY A 428 30.70 38.43 -9.82
C GLY A 428 31.39 39.69 -9.33
N ASN A 429 31.00 40.23 -8.17
CA ASN A 429 31.67 41.38 -7.54
C ASN A 429 33.01 40.99 -6.89
N GLY A 430 33.19 39.75 -6.46
CA GLY A 430 34.45 39.21 -5.95
C GLY A 430 35.55 39.09 -7.03
N ALA A 431 35.16 38.77 -8.26
CA ALA A 431 36.06 38.69 -9.39
C ALA A 431 36.61 40.04 -9.86
N LYS A 432 35.84 41.12 -9.71
CA LYS A 432 36.28 42.50 -10.06
C LYS A 432 37.25 43.09 -9.05
N LYS A 433 37.42 42.59 -7.84
CA LYS A 433 38.35 43.09 -6.80
C LYS A 433 39.74 42.46 -6.83
N LYS A 434 40.04 41.57 -7.72
CA LYS A 434 41.38 40.95 -7.88
C LYS A 434 42.12 41.39 -9.17
N VAL A 435 42.11 42.69 -9.46
CA VAL A 435 43.08 43.23 -10.41
C VAL A 435 44.30 43.73 -9.59
N PRO A 436 45.51 43.13 -9.73
CA PRO A 436 46.65 43.62 -8.99
C PRO A 436 47.03 44.99 -9.54
N ARG A 437 47.12 46.04 -8.65
CA ARG A 437 47.75 47.30 -9.00
C ARG A 437 49.20 47.01 -9.38
N SER A 438 49.54 47.19 -10.64
CA SER A 438 50.92 47.21 -11.10
C SER A 438 51.70 48.27 -10.34
N LYS A 439 52.74 47.87 -9.62
CA LYS A 439 53.75 48.80 -9.10
C LYS A 439 54.46 49.41 -10.27
N ARG A 440 54.42 50.74 -10.38
CA ARG A 440 55.46 51.55 -11.00
C ARG A 440 56.48 51.95 -9.93
#